data_c493a2a3ccf5424d99410d38c76ac566
#
_entry.id   c493a2a3ccf5424d99410d38c76ac566
#
_cell.length_a   1.000
_cell.length_b   1.000
_cell.length_c   1.000
_cell.angle_alpha   90.00
_cell.angle_beta   90.00
_cell.angle_gamma   90.00
#
_symmetry.space_group_name_H-M   'P 1'
#
loop_
_entity.id
_entity.type
_entity.pdbx_description
1 polymer ?
#
loop_
_entity_poly.entity_id
_entity_poly.type
_entity_poly.pdbx_seq_one_letter_code
_entity_poly.pdbx_strand_id
1 'polypeptide(L)'
;MARTEVTNAQYLEFLVALTSAVPSLPVTSEALGPDIYRVTRPGGYEWGIDPGEEQVGARMGFNYAAMYCNWLHNDKGTEPSAFLTGAYDASTFYPNAGPQQMVHSPGARFWLPSRDEWTKAMYFDPNKDGPGRAGYWLYPITSDVPPVGGPPGTPGAQTSAGDYDPEDFREYPVGSYPSTQSPWGILDGSGGAKEWCEGFVSDTFREIRGTSVTSDLLEWSDRVDQEAWLEFRTPAAGIRIVGIVPAPSSFIVMLVVSSAAMGQRRRISGRS
;
A
#
# COMPACT_ATOMS: atom_id res chain seq x y z
N MET A 1 -4.13 4.85 3.68
CA MET A 1 -3.29 4.22 2.64
C MET A 1 -1.85 4.69 2.81
N ALA A 2 -0.87 3.84 2.57
CA ALA A 2 0.55 4.17 2.64
C ALA A 2 0.92 5.25 1.61
N ARG A 3 1.89 6.10 1.95
CA ARG A 3 2.31 7.21 1.09
C ARG A 3 3.03 6.75 -0.18
N THR A 4 3.80 5.67 -0.09
CA THR A 4 4.53 5.03 -1.18
C THR A 4 4.17 3.56 -1.28
N GLU A 5 4.61 2.90 -2.32
CA GLU A 5 4.59 1.45 -2.46
C GLU A 5 5.45 0.77 -1.39
N VAL A 6 5.25 -0.53 -1.20
CA VAL A 6 6.17 -1.36 -0.41
C VAL A 6 7.46 -1.56 -1.18
N THR A 7 8.61 -1.33 -0.53
CA THR A 7 9.93 -1.45 -1.18
C THR A 7 10.46 -2.89 -1.20
N ASN A 8 11.42 -3.15 -2.08
CA ASN A 8 12.13 -4.44 -2.14
C ASN A 8 12.75 -4.81 -0.77
N ALA A 9 13.34 -3.85 -0.04
CA ALA A 9 13.89 -4.11 1.28
C ALA A 9 12.82 -4.55 2.30
N GLN A 10 11.66 -3.90 2.30
CA GLN A 10 10.55 -4.26 3.18
C GLN A 10 9.95 -5.62 2.83
N TYR A 11 9.85 -5.92 1.55
CA TYR A 11 9.33 -7.20 1.09
C TYR A 11 10.33 -8.34 1.32
N LEU A 12 11.62 -8.09 1.18
CA LEU A 12 12.65 -9.08 1.51
C LEU A 12 12.61 -9.47 3.00
N GLU A 13 12.40 -8.52 3.91
CA GLU A 13 12.20 -8.80 5.35
C GLU A 13 11.07 -9.82 5.55
N PHE A 14 9.96 -9.63 4.84
CA PHE A 14 8.83 -10.58 4.89
C PHE A 14 9.20 -11.95 4.32
N LEU A 15 9.87 -12.03 3.16
CA LEU A 15 10.24 -13.31 2.53
C LEU A 15 11.16 -14.14 3.42
N VAL A 16 12.12 -13.50 4.07
CA VAL A 16 13.02 -14.15 5.04
C VAL A 16 12.23 -14.68 6.24
N ALA A 17 11.31 -13.88 6.78
CA ALA A 17 10.45 -14.28 7.88
C ALA A 17 9.51 -15.44 7.48
N LEU A 18 8.86 -15.34 6.33
CA LEU A 18 7.95 -16.36 5.79
C LEU A 18 8.64 -17.71 5.62
N THR A 19 9.80 -17.72 4.96
CA THR A 19 10.53 -18.98 4.69
C THR A 19 11.11 -19.61 5.95
N SER A 20 11.39 -18.82 6.97
CA SER A 20 11.80 -19.32 8.28
C SER A 20 10.62 -19.92 9.06
N ALA A 21 9.45 -19.27 9.02
CA ALA A 21 8.25 -19.68 9.76
C ALA A 21 7.52 -20.86 9.10
N VAL A 22 7.51 -20.91 7.76
CA VAL A 22 6.77 -21.89 6.96
C VAL A 22 7.71 -22.59 5.95
N PRO A 23 8.69 -23.40 6.42
CA PRO A 23 9.67 -24.02 5.52
C PRO A 23 9.06 -24.97 4.49
N SER A 24 7.85 -25.48 4.76
CA SER A 24 7.10 -26.37 3.86
C SER A 24 6.38 -25.61 2.74
N LEU A 25 6.24 -24.30 2.83
CA LEU A 25 5.61 -23.50 1.78
C LEU A 25 6.62 -23.36 0.62
N PRO A 26 6.32 -23.91 -0.57
CA PRO A 26 7.21 -23.74 -1.71
C PRO A 26 7.21 -22.26 -2.13
N VAL A 27 8.34 -21.61 -2.06
CA VAL A 27 8.50 -20.29 -2.65
C VAL A 27 8.59 -20.45 -4.17
N THR A 28 7.54 -20.05 -4.83
CA THR A 28 7.42 -20.09 -6.30
C THR A 28 7.96 -18.82 -6.94
N SER A 29 8.01 -18.79 -8.27
CA SER A 29 8.34 -17.55 -9.02
C SER A 29 7.35 -16.42 -8.75
N GLU A 30 6.14 -16.71 -8.27
CA GLU A 30 5.14 -15.70 -7.86
C GLU A 30 5.63 -14.78 -6.73
N ALA A 31 6.58 -15.24 -5.91
CA ALA A 31 7.17 -14.45 -4.83
C ALA A 31 8.24 -13.47 -5.32
N LEU A 32 8.76 -13.64 -6.52
CA LEU A 32 9.97 -12.99 -6.97
C LEU A 32 9.64 -11.95 -8.04
N GLY A 33 9.71 -10.70 -7.66
CA GLY A 33 9.84 -9.59 -8.60
C GLY A 33 11.22 -9.59 -9.27
N PRO A 34 11.47 -8.68 -10.20
CA PRO A 34 12.68 -8.67 -11.00
C PRO A 34 13.96 -8.50 -10.17
N ASP A 35 13.92 -7.75 -9.08
CA ASP A 35 15.10 -7.27 -8.37
C ASP A 35 15.45 -8.11 -7.14
N ILE A 36 14.61 -9.08 -6.78
CA ILE A 36 14.82 -9.98 -5.64
C ILE A 36 15.21 -11.35 -6.14
N TYR A 37 16.35 -11.82 -5.73
CA TYR A 37 16.85 -13.13 -6.11
C TYR A 37 16.99 -14.08 -4.90
N ARG A 38 17.02 -15.36 -5.21
CA ARG A 38 17.13 -16.45 -4.25
C ARG A 38 18.20 -17.45 -4.69
N VAL A 39 19.14 -17.72 -3.80
CA VAL A 39 20.14 -18.77 -4.01
C VAL A 39 19.83 -19.94 -3.07
N THR A 40 19.71 -21.15 -3.62
CA THR A 40 19.53 -22.35 -2.81
C THR A 40 20.85 -22.71 -2.15
N ARG A 41 20.82 -22.94 -0.83
CA ARG A 41 21.97 -23.35 0.00
C ARG A 41 21.64 -24.62 0.79
N PRO A 42 22.63 -25.38 1.26
CA PRO A 42 22.37 -26.44 2.23
C PRO A 42 21.67 -25.88 3.46
N GLY A 43 20.44 -26.36 3.72
CA GLY A 43 19.63 -25.93 4.87
C GLY A 43 18.66 -24.78 4.62
N GLY A 44 18.53 -24.28 3.37
CA GLY A 44 17.52 -23.24 3.07
C GLY A 44 17.85 -22.37 1.88
N TYR A 45 17.47 -21.11 1.99
CA TYR A 45 17.66 -20.11 0.94
C TYR A 45 18.49 -18.94 1.47
N GLU A 46 19.36 -18.43 0.63
CA GLU A 46 19.98 -17.13 0.76
C GLU A 46 19.24 -16.16 -0.16
N TRP A 47 18.79 -15.06 0.40
CA TRP A 47 18.02 -14.03 -0.27
C TRP A 47 18.89 -12.80 -0.53
N GLY A 48 18.65 -12.11 -1.63
CA GLY A 48 19.29 -10.83 -1.90
C GLY A 48 18.44 -9.93 -2.76
N ILE A 49 18.84 -8.67 -2.84
CA ILE A 49 18.31 -7.64 -3.72
C ILE A 49 19.46 -7.21 -4.62
N ASP A 50 19.17 -6.93 -5.88
CA ASP A 50 20.16 -6.35 -6.77
C ASP A 50 20.66 -5.01 -6.22
N PRO A 51 21.96 -4.73 -6.28
CA PRO A 51 22.56 -3.55 -5.67
C PRO A 51 21.96 -2.25 -6.19
N GLY A 52 21.40 -1.44 -5.27
CA GLY A 52 20.76 -0.16 -5.58
C GLY A 52 19.23 -0.24 -5.69
N GLU A 53 18.64 -1.45 -5.71
CA GLU A 53 17.22 -1.66 -5.90
C GLU A 53 16.43 -1.83 -4.57
N GLU A 54 17.06 -1.58 -3.43
CA GLU A 54 16.45 -1.76 -2.11
C GLU A 54 15.23 -0.87 -1.88
N GLN A 55 15.22 0.32 -2.48
CA GLN A 55 14.17 1.32 -2.32
C GLN A 55 13.19 1.36 -3.51
N VAL A 56 13.34 0.50 -4.49
CA VAL A 56 12.38 0.35 -5.58
C VAL A 56 11.13 -0.39 -5.09
N GLY A 57 10.00 -0.12 -5.73
CA GLY A 57 8.71 -0.77 -5.42
C GLY A 57 8.75 -2.26 -5.68
N ALA A 58 8.52 -3.07 -4.65
CA ALA A 58 8.54 -4.52 -4.77
C ALA A 58 7.39 -5.04 -5.62
N ARG A 59 7.64 -6.08 -6.41
CA ARG A 59 6.64 -6.76 -7.23
C ARG A 59 6.48 -8.20 -6.81
N MET A 60 5.24 -8.67 -6.80
CA MET A 60 4.88 -10.03 -6.37
C MET A 60 3.52 -10.45 -6.91
N GLY A 61 3.23 -11.75 -6.87
CA GLY A 61 1.88 -12.25 -7.10
C GLY A 61 0.95 -11.93 -5.93
N PHE A 62 -0.35 -11.88 -6.20
CA PHE A 62 -1.39 -11.50 -5.23
C PHE A 62 -1.36 -12.34 -3.94
N ASN A 63 -1.05 -13.63 -4.03
CA ASN A 63 -0.97 -14.53 -2.86
C ASN A 63 0.06 -14.03 -1.84
N TYR A 64 1.23 -13.63 -2.32
CA TYR A 64 2.29 -13.10 -1.46
C TYR A 64 1.96 -11.70 -0.94
N ALA A 65 1.27 -10.89 -1.73
CA ALA A 65 0.74 -9.59 -1.30
C ALA A 65 -0.26 -9.76 -0.14
N ALA A 66 -1.17 -10.72 -0.23
CA ALA A 66 -2.12 -11.03 0.84
C ALA A 66 -1.44 -11.58 2.10
N MET A 67 -0.45 -12.48 1.95
CA MET A 67 0.35 -12.98 3.07
C MET A 67 1.20 -11.87 3.72
N TYR A 68 1.69 -10.90 2.96
CA TYR A 68 2.36 -9.71 3.49
C TYR A 68 1.41 -8.89 4.38
N CYS A 69 0.17 -8.67 3.94
CA CYS A 69 -0.86 -8.01 4.75
C CYS A 69 -1.17 -8.80 6.05
N ASN A 70 -1.25 -10.13 5.98
CA ASN A 70 -1.41 -10.98 7.15
C ASN A 70 -0.27 -10.79 8.15
N TRP A 71 0.97 -10.81 7.67
CA TRP A 71 2.14 -10.63 8.49
C TRP A 71 2.16 -9.29 9.21
N LEU A 72 1.81 -8.20 8.51
CA LEU A 72 1.63 -6.89 9.13
C LEU A 72 0.47 -6.87 10.14
N HIS A 73 -0.65 -7.51 9.80
CA HIS A 73 -1.83 -7.63 10.67
C HIS A 73 -1.47 -8.29 12.00
N ASN A 74 -0.59 -9.28 11.96
CA ASN A 74 -0.11 -10.06 13.10
C ASN A 74 1.21 -9.52 13.70
N ASP A 75 1.46 -8.21 13.57
CA ASP A 75 2.60 -7.50 14.16
C ASP A 75 3.97 -8.11 13.80
N LYS A 76 4.12 -8.56 12.56
CA LYS A 76 5.32 -9.25 12.04
C LYS A 76 5.67 -10.51 12.84
N GLY A 77 4.66 -11.25 13.27
CA GLY A 77 4.83 -12.50 14.03
C GLY A 77 5.65 -13.55 13.28
N THR A 78 6.23 -14.48 14.01
CA THR A 78 7.10 -15.54 13.47
C THR A 78 6.43 -16.90 13.37
N GLU A 79 5.18 -17.02 13.84
CA GLU A 79 4.43 -18.27 13.77
C GLU A 79 3.81 -18.43 12.37
N PRO A 80 3.66 -19.67 11.85
CA PRO A 80 3.05 -19.90 10.54
C PRO A 80 1.70 -19.21 10.33
N SER A 81 0.85 -19.17 11.37
CA SER A 81 -0.44 -18.49 11.33
C SER A 81 -0.35 -17.00 11.04
N ALA A 82 0.77 -16.35 11.40
CA ALA A 82 0.98 -14.94 11.14
C ALA A 82 1.00 -14.60 9.63
N PHE A 83 1.31 -15.56 8.80
CA PHE A 83 1.35 -15.40 7.34
C PHE A 83 0.08 -15.93 6.65
N LEU A 84 -0.57 -16.92 7.23
CA LEU A 84 -1.62 -17.66 6.58
C LEU A 84 -3.03 -17.17 6.91
N THR A 85 -3.19 -16.45 8.03
CA THR A 85 -4.50 -15.97 8.50
C THR A 85 -4.41 -14.54 9.05
N GLY A 86 -5.53 -13.83 9.06
CA GLY A 86 -5.63 -12.47 9.60
C GLY A 86 -6.39 -11.55 8.67
N ALA A 87 -5.70 -10.74 7.91
CA ALA A 87 -6.33 -9.92 6.88
C ALA A 87 -6.96 -10.76 5.78
N TYR A 88 -6.34 -11.89 5.45
CA TYR A 88 -6.83 -12.84 4.44
C TYR A 88 -6.67 -14.28 4.93
N ASP A 89 -7.54 -15.17 4.47
CA ASP A 89 -7.33 -16.60 4.56
C ASP A 89 -6.50 -17.07 3.36
N ALA A 90 -5.19 -17.21 3.55
CA ALA A 90 -4.27 -17.58 2.49
C ALA A 90 -4.54 -18.97 1.89
N SER A 91 -5.27 -19.85 2.58
CA SER A 91 -5.66 -21.16 2.05
C SER A 91 -6.60 -21.05 0.84
N THR A 92 -7.33 -19.94 0.71
CA THR A 92 -8.27 -19.72 -0.41
C THR A 92 -7.57 -19.40 -1.74
N PHE A 93 -6.27 -19.10 -1.73
CA PHE A 93 -5.49 -18.70 -2.91
C PHE A 93 -4.77 -19.86 -3.61
N TYR A 94 -4.86 -21.06 -3.07
CA TYR A 94 -4.24 -22.24 -3.69
C TYR A 94 -5.15 -22.88 -4.74
N PRO A 95 -4.56 -23.51 -5.77
CA PRO A 95 -5.33 -24.28 -6.74
C PRO A 95 -6.19 -25.32 -6.01
N ASN A 96 -7.46 -25.39 -6.38
CA ASN A 96 -8.47 -26.31 -5.81
C ASN A 96 -8.94 -25.99 -4.38
N ALA A 97 -8.65 -24.80 -3.85
CA ALA A 97 -9.09 -24.39 -2.49
C ALA A 97 -10.56 -23.90 -2.44
N GLY A 98 -11.26 -23.87 -3.56
CA GLY A 98 -12.61 -23.30 -3.66
C GLY A 98 -12.59 -21.80 -4.04
N PRO A 99 -13.68 -21.06 -3.81
CA PRO A 99 -13.75 -19.63 -4.15
C PRO A 99 -12.68 -18.84 -3.41
N GLN A 100 -11.92 -18.02 -4.15
CA GLN A 100 -10.92 -17.14 -3.56
C GLN A 100 -11.58 -16.06 -2.71
N GLN A 101 -10.97 -15.69 -1.58
CA GLN A 101 -11.41 -14.56 -0.79
C GLN A 101 -11.26 -13.26 -1.60
N MET A 102 -12.35 -12.50 -1.72
CA MET A 102 -12.41 -11.32 -2.58
C MET A 102 -12.04 -10.02 -1.86
N VAL A 103 -12.33 -9.94 -0.56
CA VAL A 103 -12.09 -8.77 0.27
C VAL A 103 -11.46 -9.21 1.57
N HIS A 104 -10.74 -8.30 2.23
CA HIS A 104 -10.13 -8.58 3.51
C HIS A 104 -11.16 -8.97 4.59
N SER A 105 -10.71 -9.71 5.58
CA SER A 105 -11.52 -10.15 6.72
C SER A 105 -11.98 -8.96 7.57
N PRO A 106 -13.18 -9.01 8.16
CA PRO A 106 -13.60 -8.02 9.14
C PRO A 106 -12.58 -7.88 10.28
N GLY A 107 -12.20 -6.64 10.59
CA GLY A 107 -11.20 -6.35 11.62
C GLY A 107 -9.75 -6.43 11.15
N ALA A 108 -9.50 -6.63 9.87
CA ALA A 108 -8.16 -6.48 9.31
C ALA A 108 -7.56 -5.12 9.69
N ARG A 109 -6.29 -5.13 10.12
CA ARG A 109 -5.54 -3.91 10.46
C ARG A 109 -4.79 -3.35 9.26
N PHE A 110 -4.38 -4.23 8.36
CA PHE A 110 -3.68 -3.91 7.12
C PHE A 110 -4.23 -4.78 5.99
N TRP A 111 -4.48 -4.18 4.83
CA TRP A 111 -5.02 -4.88 3.66
C TRP A 111 -4.59 -4.20 2.36
N LEU A 112 -4.85 -4.85 1.23
CA LEU A 112 -4.71 -4.28 -0.11
C LEU A 112 -5.92 -3.37 -0.38
N PRO A 113 -5.75 -2.23 -1.06
CA PRO A 113 -6.89 -1.37 -1.35
C PRO A 113 -7.92 -2.09 -2.21
N SER A 114 -9.19 -1.81 -1.97
CA SER A 114 -10.19 -1.99 -3.01
C SER A 114 -9.96 -0.97 -4.14
N ARG A 115 -10.51 -1.23 -5.30
CA ARG A 115 -10.49 -0.27 -6.42
C ARG A 115 -10.98 1.12 -6.00
N ASP A 116 -12.09 1.17 -5.28
CA ASP A 116 -12.68 2.44 -4.85
C ASP A 116 -11.82 3.18 -3.82
N GLU A 117 -11.19 2.47 -2.90
CA GLU A 117 -10.23 3.05 -1.94
C GLU A 117 -9.00 3.61 -2.67
N TRP A 118 -8.45 2.85 -3.62
CA TRP A 118 -7.33 3.29 -4.42
C TRP A 118 -7.70 4.53 -5.26
N THR A 119 -8.82 4.47 -5.99
CA THR A 119 -9.30 5.58 -6.80
C THR A 119 -9.55 6.83 -5.96
N LYS A 120 -10.19 6.67 -4.79
CA LYS A 120 -10.43 7.80 -3.89
C LYS A 120 -9.12 8.40 -3.37
N ALA A 121 -8.15 7.58 -3.02
CA ALA A 121 -6.87 8.03 -2.48
C ALA A 121 -6.00 8.75 -3.51
N MET A 122 -6.10 8.36 -4.78
CA MET A 122 -5.28 8.93 -5.84
C MET A 122 -5.91 10.13 -6.54
N TYR A 123 -7.24 10.17 -6.68
CA TYR A 123 -7.89 11.16 -7.56
C TYR A 123 -8.88 12.08 -6.85
N PHE A 124 -9.47 11.65 -5.73
CA PHE A 124 -10.51 12.43 -5.08
C PHE A 124 -9.95 13.62 -4.31
N ASP A 125 -10.49 14.81 -4.62
CA ASP A 125 -10.18 16.04 -3.93
C ASP A 125 -11.48 16.66 -3.38
N PRO A 126 -11.61 16.87 -2.05
CA PRO A 126 -12.79 17.48 -1.47
C PRO A 126 -12.97 18.96 -1.87
N ASN A 127 -11.95 19.58 -2.48
CA ASN A 127 -11.93 20.98 -2.88
C ASN A 127 -11.55 21.21 -4.34
N LYS A 128 -11.61 20.20 -5.19
CA LYS A 128 -11.20 20.31 -6.61
C LYS A 128 -11.74 21.55 -7.32
N ASP A 129 -13.03 21.80 -7.16
CA ASP A 129 -13.72 22.90 -7.83
C ASP A 129 -13.93 24.12 -6.90
N GLY A 130 -13.13 24.24 -5.87
CA GLY A 130 -13.17 25.25 -4.83
C GLY A 130 -13.63 24.70 -3.47
N PRO A 131 -13.57 25.50 -2.39
CA PRO A 131 -13.84 25.03 -1.03
C PRO A 131 -15.18 24.31 -0.91
N GLY A 132 -15.13 23.05 -0.44
CA GLY A 132 -16.31 22.19 -0.25
C GLY A 132 -16.96 21.67 -1.54
N ARG A 133 -16.39 21.92 -2.69
CA ARG A 133 -16.83 21.35 -3.98
C ARG A 133 -15.89 20.24 -4.40
N ALA A 134 -16.26 19.02 -4.02
CA ALA A 134 -15.48 17.84 -4.25
C ALA A 134 -15.52 17.40 -5.73
N GLY A 135 -14.45 16.74 -6.17
CA GLY A 135 -14.36 16.14 -7.50
C GLY A 135 -13.25 15.12 -7.60
N TYR A 136 -13.14 14.50 -8.76
CA TYR A 136 -12.02 13.62 -9.09
C TYR A 136 -11.15 14.26 -10.17
N TRP A 137 -9.86 14.29 -9.95
CA TRP A 137 -8.89 14.63 -10.98
C TRP A 137 -8.85 13.51 -12.04
N LEU A 138 -8.46 13.85 -13.25
CA LEU A 138 -8.30 12.84 -14.31
C LEU A 138 -7.06 11.97 -14.08
N TYR A 139 -6.02 12.54 -13.47
CA TYR A 139 -4.73 11.87 -13.23
C TYR A 139 -4.34 11.89 -11.75
N PRO A 140 -3.58 10.88 -11.28
CA PRO A 140 -3.29 10.69 -9.84
C PRO A 140 -2.22 11.67 -9.30
N ILE A 141 -1.99 12.74 -10.02
CA ILE A 141 -1.02 13.80 -9.74
C ILE A 141 -1.69 15.15 -9.43
N THR A 142 -2.95 15.14 -9.00
CA THR A 142 -3.75 16.35 -8.76
C THR A 142 -3.86 17.22 -10.02
N SER A 143 -4.16 16.60 -11.16
CA SER A 143 -4.21 17.25 -12.47
C SER A 143 -5.28 16.65 -13.39
N ASP A 144 -5.85 17.50 -14.26
CA ASP A 144 -6.66 17.09 -15.42
C ASP A 144 -5.82 17.03 -16.71
N VAL A 145 -4.52 17.30 -16.61
CA VAL A 145 -3.54 17.19 -17.71
C VAL A 145 -2.69 15.93 -17.48
N PRO A 146 -2.41 15.13 -18.51
CA PRO A 146 -1.56 13.94 -18.39
C PRO A 146 -0.20 14.26 -17.77
N PRO A 147 0.36 13.35 -16.95
CA PRO A 147 1.72 13.51 -16.42
C PRO A 147 2.77 13.48 -17.53
N VAL A 148 3.88 14.15 -17.29
CA VAL A 148 5.05 14.11 -18.17
C VAL A 148 6.01 13.02 -17.67
N GLY A 149 6.24 12.00 -18.51
CA GLY A 149 7.21 10.93 -18.23
C GLY A 149 8.65 11.40 -18.40
N GLY A 150 9.56 10.76 -17.69
CA GLY A 150 11.01 10.97 -17.82
C GLY A 150 11.76 10.72 -16.51
N PRO A 151 13.09 10.59 -16.56
CA PRO A 151 13.92 10.30 -15.39
C PRO A 151 13.75 11.33 -14.27
N PRO A 152 13.84 10.92 -12.98
CA PRO A 152 13.80 11.83 -11.85
C PRO A 152 14.86 12.92 -11.96
N GLY A 153 14.47 14.17 -11.67
CA GLY A 153 15.36 15.34 -11.78
C GLY A 153 15.43 15.96 -13.17
N THR A 154 14.86 15.34 -14.19
CA THR A 154 14.67 15.96 -15.50
C THR A 154 13.65 17.10 -15.39
N PRO A 155 13.94 18.30 -15.92
CA PRO A 155 13.01 19.41 -15.87
C PRO A 155 11.65 19.07 -16.48
N GLY A 156 10.58 19.17 -15.67
CA GLY A 156 9.22 18.89 -16.08
C GLY A 156 8.78 17.43 -15.94
N ALA A 157 9.67 16.48 -15.68
CA ALA A 157 9.30 15.08 -15.42
C ALA A 157 8.50 14.95 -14.13
N GLN A 158 7.41 14.20 -14.20
CA GLN A 158 6.44 14.00 -13.12
C GLN A 158 6.23 12.53 -12.76
N THR A 159 6.67 11.62 -13.60
CA THR A 159 6.47 10.18 -13.44
C THR A 159 7.54 9.39 -14.21
N SER A 160 7.81 8.17 -13.76
CA SER A 160 8.60 7.20 -14.51
C SER A 160 7.77 6.45 -15.57
N ALA A 161 6.46 6.60 -15.58
CA ALA A 161 5.62 5.92 -16.56
C ALA A 161 5.98 6.38 -17.99
N GLY A 162 6.15 5.41 -18.89
CA GLY A 162 6.57 5.66 -20.27
C GLY A 162 8.05 5.97 -20.45
N ASP A 163 8.87 5.87 -19.40
CA ASP A 163 10.32 6.08 -19.44
C ASP A 163 11.09 4.75 -19.65
N TYR A 164 10.49 3.86 -20.44
CA TYR A 164 11.07 2.55 -20.72
C TYR A 164 12.18 2.62 -21.76
N ASP A 165 13.39 2.25 -21.37
CA ASP A 165 14.50 1.98 -22.26
C ASP A 165 14.80 0.46 -22.26
N PRO A 166 14.66 -0.25 -23.38
CA PRO A 166 14.94 -1.68 -23.43
C PRO A 166 16.44 -2.03 -23.25
N GLU A 167 17.35 -1.06 -23.44
CA GLU A 167 18.79 -1.26 -23.25
C GLU A 167 19.24 -0.88 -21.83
N ASP A 168 18.46 -0.05 -21.12
CA ASP A 168 18.72 0.41 -19.76
C ASP A 168 17.44 0.44 -18.93
N PHE A 169 16.87 -0.76 -18.71
CA PHE A 169 15.67 -0.91 -17.90
C PHE A 169 15.97 -0.49 -16.47
N ARG A 170 15.44 0.66 -16.06
CA ARG A 170 15.58 1.18 -14.71
C ARG A 170 14.23 1.42 -14.09
N GLU A 171 14.11 0.99 -12.85
CA GLU A 171 13.08 1.46 -11.95
C GLU A 171 13.70 2.47 -10.96
N TYR A 172 12.89 3.37 -10.47
CA TYR A 172 13.38 4.41 -9.58
C TYR A 172 12.91 4.15 -8.15
N PRO A 173 13.69 4.54 -7.15
CA PRO A 173 13.28 4.46 -5.77
C PRO A 173 11.91 5.11 -5.54
N VAL A 174 11.11 4.53 -4.67
CA VAL A 174 9.79 5.10 -4.31
C VAL A 174 9.95 6.55 -3.82
N GLY A 175 9.04 7.43 -4.21
CA GLY A 175 9.11 8.84 -3.86
C GLY A 175 10.08 9.67 -4.69
N SER A 176 10.59 9.16 -5.81
CA SER A 176 11.53 9.88 -6.69
C SER A 176 10.95 11.15 -7.31
N TYR A 177 9.63 11.31 -7.31
CA TYR A 177 8.92 12.51 -7.79
C TYR A 177 8.18 13.22 -6.64
N PRO A 178 8.89 13.83 -5.68
CA PRO A 178 8.29 14.33 -4.42
C PRO A 178 7.32 15.49 -4.59
N SER A 179 7.36 16.20 -5.71
CA SER A 179 6.42 17.28 -6.06
C SER A 179 5.15 16.74 -6.76
N THR A 180 5.14 15.50 -7.19
CA THR A 180 4.04 14.85 -7.91
C THR A 180 3.28 13.96 -6.94
N GLN A 181 2.12 14.41 -6.50
CA GLN A 181 1.36 13.72 -5.46
C GLN A 181 -0.15 13.81 -5.68
N SER A 182 -0.87 12.85 -5.13
CA SER A 182 -2.33 12.89 -5.07
C SER A 182 -2.81 14.04 -4.17
N PRO A 183 -4.12 14.38 -4.18
CA PRO A 183 -4.69 15.38 -3.27
C PRO A 183 -4.46 15.09 -1.78
N TRP A 184 -4.13 13.85 -1.44
CA TRP A 184 -3.86 13.39 -0.08
C TRP A 184 -2.37 13.24 0.25
N GLY A 185 -1.49 13.68 -0.65
CA GLY A 185 -0.03 13.61 -0.46
C GLY A 185 0.58 12.24 -0.70
N ILE A 186 -0.15 11.35 -1.41
CA ILE A 186 0.36 10.04 -1.79
C ILE A 186 1.23 10.21 -3.04
N LEU A 187 2.37 9.55 -3.07
CA LEU A 187 3.35 9.56 -4.15
C LEU A 187 3.21 8.31 -5.02
N ASP A 188 3.84 8.34 -6.17
CA ASP A 188 3.99 7.18 -7.07
C ASP A 188 2.66 6.54 -7.50
N GLY A 189 1.58 7.32 -7.57
CA GLY A 189 0.30 6.87 -8.14
C GLY A 189 0.34 6.78 -9.67
N SER A 190 1.36 7.39 -10.28
CA SER A 190 1.74 7.30 -11.68
C SER A 190 3.19 6.86 -11.77
N GLY A 191 3.49 5.80 -12.51
CA GLY A 191 4.82 5.20 -12.58
C GLY A 191 5.08 4.22 -11.42
N GLY A 192 6.35 3.83 -11.23
CA GLY A 192 6.70 2.77 -10.30
C GLY A 192 6.18 1.40 -10.75
N ALA A 193 5.46 0.70 -9.91
CA ALA A 193 4.79 -0.55 -10.25
C ALA A 193 3.27 -0.37 -10.29
N LYS A 194 2.59 -1.06 -11.20
CA LYS A 194 1.13 -1.23 -11.08
C LYS A 194 0.82 -1.94 -9.77
N GLU A 195 -0.26 -1.59 -9.11
CA GLU A 195 -0.56 -2.03 -7.75
C GLU A 195 -1.76 -2.96 -7.69
N TRP A 196 -1.64 -4.07 -6.95
CA TRP A 196 -2.75 -4.97 -6.69
C TRP A 196 -3.86 -4.28 -5.92
N CYS A 197 -5.10 -4.52 -6.38
CA CYS A 197 -6.33 -4.22 -5.64
C CYS A 197 -7.04 -5.52 -5.23
N GLU A 198 -7.88 -5.46 -4.21
CA GLU A 198 -8.69 -6.61 -3.77
C GLU A 198 -9.66 -7.11 -4.84
N GLY A 199 -10.03 -6.23 -5.77
CA GLY A 199 -11.01 -6.49 -6.81
C GLY A 199 -10.72 -7.77 -7.59
N PHE A 200 -11.79 -8.42 -8.00
CA PHE A 200 -11.81 -9.72 -8.66
C PHE A 200 -12.54 -9.59 -9.98
N VAL A 201 -11.87 -9.92 -11.06
CA VAL A 201 -12.46 -9.84 -12.40
C VAL A 201 -12.95 -11.20 -12.88
N SER A 202 -12.20 -12.25 -12.53
CA SER A 202 -12.54 -13.66 -12.83
C SER A 202 -11.73 -14.60 -11.94
N ASP A 203 -11.94 -15.89 -12.05
CA ASP A 203 -11.22 -16.91 -11.24
C ASP A 203 -9.69 -16.87 -11.36
N THR A 204 -9.15 -16.13 -12.33
CA THR A 204 -7.72 -16.02 -12.59
C THR A 204 -7.17 -14.59 -12.61
N PHE A 205 -8.04 -13.58 -12.70
CA PHE A 205 -7.62 -12.20 -12.85
C PHE A 205 -8.10 -11.31 -11.70
N ARG A 206 -7.20 -10.52 -11.16
CA ARG A 206 -7.47 -9.48 -10.16
C ARG A 206 -7.21 -8.10 -10.70
N GLU A 207 -7.89 -7.12 -10.12
CA GLU A 207 -7.67 -5.72 -10.47
C GLU A 207 -6.28 -5.25 -10.08
N ILE A 208 -5.71 -4.45 -10.95
CA ILE A 208 -4.51 -3.65 -10.70
C ILE A 208 -4.81 -2.20 -11.06
N ARG A 209 -4.11 -1.28 -10.42
CA ARG A 209 -4.24 0.17 -10.65
C ARG A 209 -2.87 0.81 -10.80
N GLY A 210 -2.86 2.04 -11.35
CA GLY A 210 -1.65 2.77 -11.63
C GLY A 210 -0.97 2.35 -12.92
N THR A 211 0.16 2.97 -13.18
CA THR A 211 1.02 2.73 -14.33
C THR A 211 2.39 2.25 -13.87
N SER A 212 3.21 1.84 -14.82
CA SER A 212 4.60 1.46 -14.57
C SER A 212 5.50 2.08 -15.63
N VAL A 213 6.81 1.95 -15.46
CA VAL A 213 7.81 2.42 -16.44
C VAL A 213 7.52 1.94 -17.85
N THR A 214 6.96 0.73 -18.03
CA THR A 214 6.59 0.15 -19.33
C THR A 214 5.21 0.57 -19.85
N SER A 215 4.51 1.47 -19.16
CA SER A 215 3.16 1.89 -19.60
C SER A 215 3.24 2.91 -20.71
N ASP A 216 2.57 2.59 -21.82
CA ASP A 216 2.41 3.49 -22.95
C ASP A 216 1.20 4.42 -22.77
N LEU A 217 1.15 5.51 -23.54
CA LEU A 217 -0.02 6.37 -23.69
C LEU A 217 -0.56 6.86 -22.33
N LEU A 218 0.25 7.64 -21.60
CA LEU A 218 -0.11 8.17 -20.27
C LEU A 218 -1.45 8.91 -20.23
N GLU A 219 -1.83 9.55 -21.32
CA GLU A 219 -3.13 10.19 -21.46
C GLU A 219 -4.31 9.21 -21.31
N TRP A 220 -4.07 7.90 -21.44
CA TRP A 220 -5.08 6.86 -21.28
C TRP A 220 -4.88 6.01 -20.05
N SER A 221 -3.68 5.46 -19.88
CA SER A 221 -3.42 4.42 -18.88
C SER A 221 -3.49 4.91 -17.44
N ASP A 222 -3.23 6.20 -17.21
CA ASP A 222 -3.27 6.82 -15.87
C ASP A 222 -4.62 7.51 -15.55
N ARG A 223 -5.59 7.45 -16.42
CA ARG A 223 -6.88 8.10 -16.18
C ARG A 223 -7.69 7.41 -15.08
N VAL A 224 -8.45 8.20 -14.36
CA VAL A 224 -9.32 7.75 -13.25
C VAL A 224 -10.33 6.68 -13.67
N ASP A 225 -10.78 6.71 -14.93
CA ASP A 225 -11.76 5.80 -15.50
C ASP A 225 -11.17 4.55 -16.14
N GLN A 226 -9.84 4.39 -16.14
CA GLN A 226 -9.20 3.21 -16.68
C GLN A 226 -9.29 2.03 -15.74
N GLU A 227 -9.44 0.86 -16.34
CA GLU A 227 -9.45 -0.42 -15.67
C GLU A 227 -8.32 -1.30 -16.21
N ALA A 228 -7.65 -2.01 -15.31
CA ALA A 228 -6.65 -2.98 -15.65
C ALA A 228 -6.74 -4.19 -14.73
N TRP A 229 -6.31 -5.33 -15.22
CA TRP A 229 -6.28 -6.58 -14.48
C TRP A 229 -5.06 -7.40 -14.86
N LEU A 230 -4.64 -8.26 -13.95
CA LEU A 230 -3.49 -9.13 -14.13
C LEU A 230 -3.83 -10.53 -13.59
N GLU A 231 -3.25 -11.54 -14.19
CA GLU A 231 -3.31 -12.90 -13.65
C GLU A 231 -2.65 -12.90 -12.26
N PHE A 232 -3.37 -13.40 -11.25
CA PHE A 232 -3.04 -13.19 -9.82
C PHE A 232 -1.71 -13.81 -9.37
N ARG A 233 -1.13 -14.72 -10.16
CA ARG A 233 0.17 -15.33 -9.91
C ARG A 233 1.33 -14.59 -10.57
N THR A 234 1.06 -13.63 -11.43
CA THR A 234 2.11 -12.91 -12.14
C THR A 234 2.82 -11.96 -11.18
N PRO A 235 4.14 -12.06 -10.99
CA PRO A 235 4.89 -11.18 -10.10
C PRO A 235 5.25 -9.86 -10.81
N ALA A 236 4.28 -9.19 -11.41
CA ALA A 236 4.46 -7.98 -12.21
C ALA A 236 3.74 -6.76 -11.63
N ALA A 237 3.06 -6.90 -10.50
CA ALA A 237 2.43 -5.79 -9.79
C ALA A 237 2.98 -5.67 -8.37
N GLY A 238 3.09 -4.44 -7.92
CA GLY A 238 3.46 -4.06 -6.56
C GLY A 238 2.27 -4.00 -5.63
N ILE A 239 2.50 -3.47 -4.46
CA ILE A 239 1.47 -3.29 -3.44
C ILE A 239 1.61 -1.96 -2.72
N ARG A 240 0.45 -1.40 -2.38
CA ARG A 240 0.32 -0.30 -1.46
C ARG A 240 -0.64 -0.69 -0.34
N ILE A 241 -0.22 -0.51 0.90
CA ILE A 241 -0.97 -0.98 2.06
C ILE A 241 -1.99 0.06 2.52
N VAL A 242 -3.21 -0.40 2.75
CA VAL A 242 -4.21 0.32 3.54
C VAL A 242 -4.13 -0.17 4.98
N GLY A 243 -4.34 0.73 5.93
CA GLY A 243 -4.34 0.37 7.34
C GLY A 243 -5.25 1.26 8.17
N ILE A 244 -5.74 0.72 9.28
CA ILE A 244 -6.41 1.49 10.30
C ILE A 244 -5.36 2.30 11.04
N VAL A 245 -5.43 3.63 10.96
CA VAL A 245 -4.70 4.50 11.88
C VAL A 245 -5.53 4.54 13.16
N PRO A 246 -5.01 4.06 14.31
CA PRO A 246 -5.71 4.21 15.58
C PRO A 246 -6.02 5.70 15.78
N ALA A 247 -7.28 6.03 16.07
CA ALA A 247 -7.58 7.39 16.47
C ALA A 247 -6.67 7.75 17.64
N PRO A 248 -6.09 8.96 17.68
CA PRO A 248 -5.31 9.39 18.82
C PRO A 248 -6.21 9.19 20.05
N SER A 249 -5.71 8.38 21.01
CA SER A 249 -6.43 8.12 22.25
C SER A 249 -6.76 9.48 22.85
N SER A 250 -8.04 9.85 22.84
CA SER A 250 -8.52 11.05 23.51
C SER A 250 -8.24 10.81 24.98
N PHE A 251 -7.15 11.36 25.52
CA PHE A 251 -6.97 11.50 26.93
C PHE A 251 -8.14 12.35 27.40
N ILE A 252 -9.19 11.71 27.95
CA ILE A 252 -10.21 12.41 28.70
C ILE A 252 -9.49 12.98 29.93
N VAL A 253 -9.09 14.24 29.82
CA VAL A 253 -8.67 15.02 30.98
C VAL A 253 -9.96 15.22 31.80
N MET A 254 -10.21 14.33 32.76
CA MET A 254 -11.19 14.57 33.79
C MET A 254 -10.71 15.78 34.60
N LEU A 255 -11.21 16.94 34.25
CA LEU A 255 -11.12 18.12 35.09
C LEU A 255 -11.95 17.83 36.37
N VAL A 256 -11.27 17.37 37.41
CA VAL A 256 -11.85 17.32 38.75
C VAL A 256 -12.00 18.77 39.22
N VAL A 257 -13.19 19.34 39.05
CA VAL A 257 -13.56 20.62 39.63
C VAL A 257 -13.75 20.39 41.10
N SER A 258 -12.72 20.62 41.89
CA SER A 258 -12.81 20.69 43.35
C SER A 258 -13.60 21.93 43.72
N SER A 259 -14.88 21.79 44.00
CA SER A 259 -15.70 22.85 44.58
C SER A 259 -15.28 23.06 46.04
N ALA A 260 -14.36 24.02 46.25
CA ALA A 260 -14.07 24.53 47.57
C ALA A 260 -15.29 25.32 48.08
N ALA A 261 -16.07 24.70 48.97
CA ALA A 261 -17.14 25.37 49.68
C ALA A 261 -16.53 26.41 50.63
N MET A 262 -16.65 27.70 50.29
CA MET A 262 -16.37 28.79 51.22
C MET A 262 -17.46 28.85 52.29
N GLY A 263 -17.12 28.33 53.48
CA GLY A 263 -17.92 28.51 54.66
C GLY A 263 -17.94 29.99 55.12
N GLN A 264 -19.04 30.69 54.89
CA GLN A 264 -19.29 32.00 55.49
C GLN A 264 -19.56 31.83 56.99
N ARG A 265 -18.60 32.22 57.83
CA ARG A 265 -18.86 32.44 59.26
C ARG A 265 -19.64 33.73 59.45
N ARG A 266 -20.92 33.64 59.80
CA ARG A 266 -21.71 34.76 60.35
C ARG A 266 -21.18 35.12 61.73
N ARG A 267 -20.66 36.33 61.91
CA ARG A 267 -20.47 36.96 63.23
C ARG A 267 -21.82 37.47 63.70
N ILE A 268 -22.26 36.92 64.82
CA ILE A 268 -23.39 37.48 65.59
C ILE A 268 -22.79 38.47 66.56
N SER A 269 -23.12 39.76 66.40
CA SER A 269 -22.85 40.80 67.40
C SER A 269 -24.03 40.86 68.38
N GLY A 270 -23.82 40.47 69.62
CA GLY A 270 -24.71 40.77 70.71
C GLY A 270 -24.34 42.09 71.34
N ARG A 271 -25.32 42.95 71.44
CA ARG A 271 -25.30 44.14 72.29
C ARG A 271 -25.99 43.84 73.61
N SER A 272 -25.43 44.27 74.64
CA SER A 272 -25.99 45.07 75.70
C SER A 272 -24.92 45.37 76.73
#